data_58af09fc70bcccbb33c8d8723d2a016f
#
_entry.id   58af09fc70bcccbb33c8d8723d2a016f
#
_cell.length_a   1.000
_cell.length_b   1.000
_cell.length_c   1.000
_cell.angle_alpha   90.00
_cell.angle_beta   90.00
_cell.angle_gamma   90.00
#
_symmetry.space_group_name_H-M   'P 1'
#
loop_
_entity.id
_entity.type
_entity.pdbx_description
1 polymer ?
#
loop_
_entity_poly.entity_id
_entity_poly.type
_entity_poly.pdbx_seq_one_letter_code
_entity_poly.pdbx_strand_id
1 'polypeptide(L)'
;MLGNGDGTFRPKTDFPLGMQTQAVAVGDFNSDGNVDLVVTLNSPQLSLALLTGTGTGTFNAPTFFPNTSGFDSPAIAATDLNGDGRLDLVVMHNIACFTAPCRPARSITILLGNGNGTFQTPSEIDVGTGPMAMAVVDLNRDGIKDVAIGGGNTELSILLGVGNGTFTRQPVVTLVPGGDPFSACNDIGVGDLNRDSILDLVVPLGNGHGNAILIGNGNGTFQVKSRIQIDETFAPLHVAVADYNRDGFLDITRTMGDGTNGLLQILRGNGDGTFQAPNRYLVPPPSRGGIMILAGDWNADAKPDIAFVEGGAGAPLIDVLTNTTRGVPPPTPTPPPSLGVASLSLNPTTVTGGNSSTGTVTLTAIAPAATTVAITSNNAAAIVPASVTVPAGSQSRTFSISTTQVPATTSAVITASLNGTSRSATLTINPAAGGTDTVTITRAEYDTGNRRLRVEATSTRSTATLRVFVTSTNQLIGTLSNDGGGRFRGEFSWPVNPQNITVHSNFGGQATHMVTAR
;
A
#
# COMPACT_ATOMS: atom_id res chain seq x y z
N MET A 1 -37.95 8.07 6.08
CA MET A 1 -38.15 9.54 6.29
C MET A 1 -37.37 10.27 5.21
N LEU A 2 -37.88 11.38 4.67
CA LEU A 2 -37.19 12.23 3.70
C LEU A 2 -36.54 13.40 4.46
N GLY A 3 -35.29 13.72 4.16
CA GLY A 3 -34.57 14.84 4.77
C GLY A 3 -35.11 16.18 4.28
N ASN A 4 -35.09 17.20 5.13
CA ASN A 4 -35.43 18.58 4.78
C ASN A 4 -34.20 19.38 4.35
N GLY A 5 -32.97 18.83 4.50
CA GLY A 5 -31.71 19.49 4.18
C GLY A 5 -31.15 20.41 5.28
N ASP A 6 -31.79 20.43 6.44
CA ASP A 6 -31.40 21.23 7.61
C ASP A 6 -31.07 20.35 8.86
N GLY A 7 -30.83 19.06 8.63
CA GLY A 7 -30.64 18.07 9.71
C GLY A 7 -31.92 17.49 10.26
N THR A 8 -33.08 17.95 9.80
CA THR A 8 -34.40 17.42 10.19
C THR A 8 -35.00 16.53 9.10
N PHE A 9 -36.01 15.76 9.48
CA PHE A 9 -36.71 14.83 8.59
C PHE A 9 -38.20 15.07 8.58
N ARG A 10 -38.83 14.76 7.44
CA ARG A 10 -40.28 14.67 7.33
C ARG A 10 -40.82 13.51 8.16
N PRO A 11 -42.14 13.50 8.51
CA PRO A 11 -42.74 12.36 9.15
C PRO A 11 -42.42 11.06 8.42
N LYS A 12 -42.19 9.99 9.19
CA LYS A 12 -41.89 8.67 8.61
C LYS A 12 -43.06 8.14 7.78
N THR A 13 -42.73 7.43 6.70
CA THR A 13 -43.65 6.57 5.97
C THR A 13 -43.18 5.13 6.20
N ASP A 14 -44.09 4.27 6.67
CA ASP A 14 -43.80 2.86 6.90
C ASP A 14 -44.16 2.04 5.64
N PHE A 15 -43.25 1.14 5.27
CA PHE A 15 -43.43 0.19 4.18
C PHE A 15 -43.42 -1.24 4.75
N PRO A 16 -44.60 -1.80 5.11
CA PRO A 16 -44.67 -3.09 5.78
C PRO A 16 -44.28 -4.23 4.85
N LEU A 17 -43.30 -5.04 5.24
CA LEU A 17 -42.84 -6.23 4.50
C LEU A 17 -43.47 -7.54 5.04
N GLY A 18 -44.22 -7.45 6.14
CA GLY A 18 -44.86 -8.61 6.78
C GLY A 18 -43.88 -9.54 7.52
N MET A 19 -42.60 -9.21 7.54
CA MET A 19 -41.50 -9.98 8.16
C MET A 19 -40.55 -9.05 8.87
N GLN A 20 -39.77 -9.60 9.80
CA GLN A 20 -38.73 -8.84 10.50
C GLN A 20 -37.59 -8.52 9.52
N THR A 21 -37.17 -7.26 9.50
CA THR A 21 -36.08 -6.74 8.66
C THR A 21 -34.81 -6.63 9.48
N GLN A 22 -33.63 -6.76 8.83
CA GLN A 22 -32.33 -6.71 9.52
C GLN A 22 -31.40 -5.65 8.96
N ALA A 23 -31.17 -5.64 7.64
CA ALA A 23 -30.29 -4.70 7.00
C ALA A 23 -30.90 -4.20 5.68
N VAL A 24 -30.39 -3.07 5.17
CA VAL A 24 -30.84 -2.47 3.92
C VAL A 24 -29.65 -2.00 3.10
N ALA A 25 -29.68 -2.28 1.79
CA ALA A 25 -28.80 -1.70 0.80
C ALA A 25 -29.62 -0.76 -0.11
N VAL A 26 -28.96 0.30 -0.55
CA VAL A 26 -29.57 1.40 -1.31
C VAL A 26 -28.86 1.50 -2.65
N GLY A 27 -29.61 1.63 -3.76
CA GLY A 27 -29.05 1.84 -5.08
C GLY A 27 -30.10 1.72 -6.18
N ASP A 28 -29.73 1.98 -7.42
CA ASP A 28 -30.58 1.78 -8.59
C ASP A 28 -30.34 0.36 -9.14
N PHE A 29 -31.17 -0.61 -8.74
CA PHE A 29 -31.03 -2.02 -9.10
C PHE A 29 -31.71 -2.38 -10.43
N ASN A 30 -32.55 -1.49 -10.95
CA ASN A 30 -33.30 -1.71 -12.19
C ASN A 30 -32.89 -0.78 -13.33
N SER A 31 -31.92 0.11 -13.11
CA SER A 31 -31.38 1.07 -14.05
C SER A 31 -32.45 2.07 -14.57
N ASP A 32 -33.42 2.45 -13.72
CA ASP A 32 -34.45 3.45 -14.05
C ASP A 32 -34.12 4.87 -13.57
N GLY A 33 -32.98 5.04 -12.90
CA GLY A 33 -32.50 6.31 -12.36
C GLY A 33 -33.09 6.68 -11.00
N ASN A 34 -33.95 5.85 -10.43
CA ASN A 34 -34.50 6.05 -9.09
C ASN A 34 -33.77 5.19 -8.07
N VAL A 35 -33.80 5.63 -6.82
CA VAL A 35 -33.20 4.88 -5.72
C VAL A 35 -34.15 3.78 -5.28
N ASP A 36 -33.67 2.53 -5.33
CA ASP A 36 -34.34 1.33 -4.84
C ASP A 36 -33.77 0.90 -3.47
N LEU A 37 -34.45 0.00 -2.80
CA LEU A 37 -34.01 -0.63 -1.56
C LEU A 37 -33.98 -2.15 -1.68
N VAL A 38 -32.88 -2.79 -1.30
CA VAL A 38 -32.88 -4.23 -1.02
C VAL A 38 -32.75 -4.44 0.49
N VAL A 39 -33.70 -5.17 1.05
CA VAL A 39 -33.83 -5.39 2.49
C VAL A 39 -33.61 -6.87 2.79
N THR A 40 -32.78 -7.17 3.79
CA THR A 40 -32.64 -8.53 4.31
C THR A 40 -33.76 -8.82 5.31
N LEU A 41 -34.30 -10.03 5.24
CA LEU A 41 -35.43 -10.47 6.04
C LEU A 41 -35.03 -11.65 6.92
N ASN A 42 -35.51 -11.66 8.15
CA ASN A 42 -35.39 -12.83 9.01
C ASN A 42 -36.45 -13.87 8.64
N SER A 43 -36.18 -14.62 7.57
CA SER A 43 -37.06 -15.66 7.06
C SER A 43 -36.25 -16.79 6.44
N PRO A 44 -36.54 -18.04 6.74
CA PRO A 44 -35.81 -19.18 6.18
C PRO A 44 -36.04 -19.43 4.70
N GLN A 45 -37.05 -18.80 4.09
CA GLN A 45 -37.45 -19.06 2.70
C GLN A 45 -37.35 -17.85 1.78
N LEU A 46 -37.56 -16.64 2.31
CA LEU A 46 -37.55 -15.38 1.57
C LEU A 46 -36.65 -14.39 2.31
N SER A 47 -35.40 -14.36 1.95
CA SER A 47 -34.41 -13.63 2.74
C SER A 47 -34.13 -12.21 2.24
N LEU A 48 -34.57 -11.86 1.03
CA LEU A 48 -34.39 -10.55 0.42
C LEU A 48 -35.71 -10.01 -0.13
N ALA A 49 -35.94 -8.71 0.03
CA ALA A 49 -37.01 -7.97 -0.62
C ALA A 49 -36.43 -6.78 -1.37
N LEU A 50 -36.71 -6.67 -2.67
CA LEU A 50 -36.45 -5.47 -3.47
C LEU A 50 -37.69 -4.60 -3.51
N LEU A 51 -37.53 -3.32 -3.14
CA LEU A 51 -38.54 -2.28 -3.28
C LEU A 51 -38.02 -1.28 -4.31
N THR A 52 -38.61 -1.25 -5.50
CA THR A 52 -38.22 -0.30 -6.54
C THR A 52 -38.81 1.08 -6.27
N GLY A 53 -37.96 2.09 -6.38
CA GLY A 53 -38.31 3.47 -6.08
C GLY A 53 -39.15 4.11 -7.19
N THR A 54 -39.99 5.06 -6.83
CA THR A 54 -40.78 5.85 -7.79
C THR A 54 -40.18 7.24 -8.05
N GLY A 55 -39.01 7.54 -7.46
CA GLY A 55 -38.39 8.86 -7.52
C GLY A 55 -39.03 9.93 -6.62
N THR A 56 -40.12 9.60 -5.90
CA THR A 56 -40.84 10.57 -5.04
C THR A 56 -40.71 10.26 -3.53
N GLY A 57 -39.84 9.28 -3.20
CA GLY A 57 -39.69 8.79 -1.83
C GLY A 57 -40.72 7.73 -1.43
N THR A 58 -41.43 7.19 -2.42
CA THR A 58 -42.31 6.03 -2.28
C THR A 58 -41.73 4.84 -3.09
N PHE A 59 -42.23 3.64 -2.80
CA PHE A 59 -41.77 2.41 -3.41
C PHE A 59 -42.93 1.57 -3.95
N ASN A 60 -42.68 0.80 -4.99
CA ASN A 60 -43.61 -0.18 -5.52
C ASN A 60 -43.75 -1.38 -4.56
N ALA A 61 -44.67 -2.27 -4.84
CA ALA A 61 -44.84 -3.52 -4.06
C ALA A 61 -43.54 -4.33 -4.08
N PRO A 62 -43.13 -4.91 -2.94
CA PRO A 62 -41.86 -5.63 -2.86
C PRO A 62 -41.85 -6.90 -3.72
N THR A 63 -40.70 -7.15 -4.36
CA THR A 63 -40.37 -8.44 -4.99
C THR A 63 -39.46 -9.21 -4.05
N PHE A 64 -39.83 -10.46 -3.74
CA PHE A 64 -39.09 -11.29 -2.80
C PHE A 64 -38.19 -12.29 -3.54
N PHE A 65 -36.97 -12.48 -3.01
CA PHE A 65 -35.98 -13.41 -3.54
C PHE A 65 -35.54 -14.38 -2.45
N PRO A 66 -35.33 -15.68 -2.79
CA PRO A 66 -34.64 -16.60 -1.90
C PRO A 66 -33.15 -16.25 -1.84
N ASN A 67 -32.59 -16.37 -0.68
CA ASN A 67 -31.13 -16.37 -0.52
C ASN A 67 -30.69 -17.82 -0.21
N THR A 68 -29.44 -18.17 -0.50
CA THR A 68 -28.95 -19.55 -0.47
C THR A 68 -28.88 -20.16 0.92
N SER A 69 -28.74 -19.39 1.97
CA SER A 69 -28.34 -19.93 3.29
C SER A 69 -29.48 -20.05 4.31
N GLY A 70 -30.62 -19.37 4.12
CA GLY A 70 -31.74 -19.41 5.07
C GLY A 70 -31.41 -18.96 6.49
N PHE A 71 -30.32 -18.18 6.68
CA PHE A 71 -29.83 -17.70 7.97
C PHE A 71 -30.07 -16.20 8.14
N ASP A 72 -29.91 -15.73 9.37
CA ASP A 72 -29.88 -14.31 9.70
C ASP A 72 -28.85 -13.56 8.84
N SER A 73 -29.26 -12.46 8.22
CA SER A 73 -28.46 -11.67 7.30
C SER A 73 -28.33 -10.23 7.82
N PRO A 74 -27.48 -10.01 8.85
CA PRO A 74 -27.41 -8.72 9.57
C PRO A 74 -26.70 -7.62 8.78
N ALA A 75 -26.06 -7.93 7.65
CA ALA A 75 -25.43 -6.92 6.82
C ALA A 75 -25.59 -7.24 5.33
N ILE A 76 -25.72 -6.17 4.54
CA ILE A 76 -25.81 -6.20 3.10
C ILE A 76 -25.09 -4.98 2.52
N ALA A 77 -24.36 -5.15 1.43
CA ALA A 77 -23.75 -4.05 0.68
C ALA A 77 -24.11 -4.16 -0.81
N ALA A 78 -24.30 -3.02 -1.47
CA ALA A 78 -24.56 -2.91 -2.89
C ALA A 78 -23.39 -2.21 -3.57
N THR A 79 -22.82 -2.84 -4.61
CA THR A 79 -21.74 -2.27 -5.42
C THR A 79 -21.56 -3.08 -6.69
N ASP A 80 -20.93 -2.54 -7.70
CA ASP A 80 -20.49 -3.28 -8.89
C ASP A 80 -19.22 -4.08 -8.54
N LEU A 81 -19.33 -5.43 -8.54
CA LEU A 81 -18.25 -6.37 -8.20
C LEU A 81 -17.58 -6.95 -9.44
N ASN A 82 -18.22 -6.83 -10.60
CA ASN A 82 -17.77 -7.48 -11.83
C ASN A 82 -17.41 -6.48 -12.95
N GLY A 83 -17.57 -5.17 -12.72
CA GLY A 83 -17.22 -4.11 -13.66
C GLY A 83 -18.22 -3.95 -14.81
N ASP A 84 -19.46 -4.46 -14.68
CA ASP A 84 -20.49 -4.38 -15.72
C ASP A 84 -21.37 -3.12 -15.62
N GLY A 85 -21.15 -2.28 -14.61
CA GLY A 85 -21.88 -1.05 -14.35
C GLY A 85 -23.24 -1.25 -13.67
N ARG A 86 -23.55 -2.44 -13.20
CA ARG A 86 -24.78 -2.78 -12.49
C ARG A 86 -24.46 -3.05 -11.03
N LEU A 87 -25.45 -2.82 -10.16
CA LEU A 87 -25.25 -3.10 -8.74
C LEU A 87 -25.45 -4.58 -8.45
N ASP A 88 -24.43 -5.15 -7.81
CA ASP A 88 -24.42 -6.47 -7.22
C ASP A 88 -24.62 -6.37 -5.70
N LEU A 89 -24.86 -7.50 -5.04
CA LEU A 89 -25.03 -7.56 -3.60
C LEU A 89 -24.02 -8.50 -2.96
N VAL A 90 -23.47 -8.05 -1.82
CA VAL A 90 -22.76 -8.89 -0.85
C VAL A 90 -23.64 -9.01 0.39
N VAL A 91 -24.10 -10.21 0.70
CA VAL A 91 -24.96 -10.49 1.85
C VAL A 91 -24.17 -11.30 2.88
N MET A 92 -24.04 -10.80 4.09
CA MET A 92 -23.36 -11.47 5.19
C MET A 92 -24.35 -12.34 5.98
N HIS A 93 -23.91 -13.55 6.34
CA HIS A 93 -24.72 -14.47 7.14
C HIS A 93 -24.11 -14.69 8.51
N ASN A 94 -24.89 -14.42 9.55
CA ASN A 94 -24.54 -14.70 10.94
C ASN A 94 -25.31 -15.92 11.46
N ILE A 95 -24.90 -16.44 12.61
CA ILE A 95 -25.53 -17.59 13.26
C ILE A 95 -26.82 -17.12 13.92
N ALA A 96 -27.96 -17.57 13.43
CA ALA A 96 -29.16 -17.65 14.23
C ALA A 96 -29.58 -19.11 14.35
N CYS A 97 -29.09 -19.75 15.40
CA CYS A 97 -29.50 -21.10 15.71
C CYS A 97 -30.59 -21.09 16.78
N PHE A 98 -31.83 -21.13 16.33
CA PHE A 98 -32.96 -21.36 17.23
C PHE A 98 -33.32 -22.84 17.37
N THR A 99 -32.74 -23.74 16.52
CA THR A 99 -32.99 -25.20 16.55
C THR A 99 -31.74 -25.97 16.10
N ALA A 100 -31.37 -27.04 16.81
CA ALA A 100 -30.25 -27.92 16.46
C ALA A 100 -30.59 -28.88 15.28
N PRO A 101 -29.60 -29.28 14.44
CA PRO A 101 -28.16 -29.02 14.49
C PRO A 101 -27.76 -27.70 13.84
N CYS A 102 -27.12 -26.84 14.61
CA CYS A 102 -26.59 -25.58 14.12
C CYS A 102 -25.28 -25.79 13.34
N ARG A 103 -25.24 -25.33 12.09
CA ARG A 103 -23.96 -25.02 11.44
C ARG A 103 -23.69 -23.52 11.65
N PRO A 104 -22.52 -23.13 12.18
CA PRO A 104 -22.16 -21.74 12.20
C PRO A 104 -22.14 -21.23 10.74
N ALA A 105 -22.95 -20.23 10.43
CA ALA A 105 -22.81 -19.52 9.15
C ALA A 105 -21.41 -18.90 9.16
N ARG A 106 -20.60 -19.26 8.18
CA ARG A 106 -19.25 -18.77 7.97
C ARG A 106 -19.10 -18.25 6.55
N SER A 107 -20.18 -17.68 6.02
CA SER A 107 -20.25 -17.35 4.60
C SER A 107 -20.82 -15.98 4.33
N ILE A 108 -20.48 -15.49 3.16
CA ILE A 108 -21.18 -14.41 2.49
C ILE A 108 -21.81 -14.97 1.20
N THR A 109 -22.93 -14.39 0.78
CA THR A 109 -23.53 -14.67 -0.52
C THR A 109 -23.30 -13.48 -1.46
N ILE A 110 -22.87 -13.78 -2.68
CA ILE A 110 -22.75 -12.83 -3.78
C ILE A 110 -23.93 -13.03 -4.73
N LEU A 111 -24.64 -11.95 -5.05
CA LEU A 111 -25.69 -11.93 -6.06
C LEU A 111 -25.33 -10.89 -7.12
N LEU A 112 -24.99 -11.34 -8.32
CA LEU A 112 -24.70 -10.45 -9.44
C LEU A 112 -25.99 -9.91 -10.03
N GLY A 113 -26.09 -8.59 -10.18
CA GLY A 113 -27.27 -7.90 -10.69
C GLY A 113 -27.41 -8.00 -12.21
N ASN A 114 -28.63 -8.16 -12.70
CA ASN A 114 -28.93 -8.10 -14.13
C ASN A 114 -29.27 -6.67 -14.62
N GLY A 115 -29.33 -5.67 -13.71
CA GLY A 115 -29.68 -4.29 -14.01
C GLY A 115 -31.16 -4.07 -14.34
N ASN A 116 -32.01 -5.03 -14.07
CA ASN A 116 -33.47 -4.96 -14.28
C ASN A 116 -34.26 -5.33 -13.02
N GLY A 117 -33.64 -5.20 -11.85
CA GLY A 117 -34.23 -5.58 -10.57
C GLY A 117 -34.22 -7.09 -10.30
N THR A 118 -33.50 -7.88 -11.08
CA THR A 118 -33.28 -9.32 -10.82
C THR A 118 -31.81 -9.61 -10.63
N PHE A 119 -31.51 -10.77 -10.04
CA PHE A 119 -30.14 -11.21 -9.77
C PHE A 119 -29.86 -12.56 -10.42
N GLN A 120 -28.58 -12.84 -10.70
CA GLN A 120 -28.11 -14.14 -11.15
C GLN A 120 -28.21 -15.17 -10.01
N THR A 121 -27.90 -16.43 -10.33
CA THR A 121 -27.83 -17.49 -9.31
C THR A 121 -26.83 -17.12 -8.24
N PRO A 122 -27.23 -17.08 -6.96
CA PRO A 122 -26.34 -16.72 -5.87
C PRO A 122 -25.13 -17.66 -5.76
N SER A 123 -23.97 -17.11 -5.43
CA SER A 123 -22.77 -17.86 -5.07
C SER A 123 -22.41 -17.64 -3.61
N GLU A 124 -21.99 -18.70 -2.92
CA GLU A 124 -21.65 -18.67 -1.50
C GLU A 124 -20.13 -18.79 -1.32
N ILE A 125 -19.54 -17.96 -0.45
CA ILE A 125 -18.12 -17.94 -0.14
C ILE A 125 -17.93 -18.16 1.34
N ASP A 126 -17.18 -19.23 1.71
CA ASP A 126 -16.78 -19.50 3.08
C ASP A 126 -15.71 -18.46 3.51
N VAL A 127 -15.98 -17.71 4.57
CA VAL A 127 -15.08 -16.70 5.13
C VAL A 127 -14.29 -17.18 6.35
N GLY A 128 -14.54 -18.39 6.81
CA GLY A 128 -13.78 -19.11 7.83
C GLY A 128 -13.97 -18.65 9.27
N THR A 129 -14.58 -17.50 9.50
CA THR A 129 -14.94 -16.94 10.81
C THR A 129 -16.44 -16.75 10.87
N GLY A 130 -17.05 -16.71 12.07
CA GLY A 130 -18.45 -16.30 12.20
C GLY A 130 -18.54 -14.79 11.91
N PRO A 131 -19.00 -14.35 10.72
CA PRO A 131 -18.94 -12.96 10.33
C PRO A 131 -19.91 -12.11 11.17
N MET A 132 -19.45 -10.95 11.62
CA MET A 132 -20.21 -10.01 12.44
C MET A 132 -20.18 -8.57 11.91
N ALA A 133 -19.15 -8.24 11.15
CA ALA A 133 -18.96 -6.94 10.51
C ALA A 133 -18.46 -7.10 9.09
N MET A 134 -18.83 -6.17 8.20
CA MET A 134 -18.44 -6.21 6.79
C MET A 134 -18.21 -4.80 6.25
N ALA A 135 -17.11 -4.64 5.48
CA ALA A 135 -16.86 -3.45 4.66
C ALA A 135 -16.51 -3.89 3.24
N VAL A 136 -17.07 -3.21 2.24
CA VAL A 136 -16.86 -3.51 0.81
C VAL A 136 -16.24 -2.30 0.13
N VAL A 137 -14.93 -2.35 -0.14
CA VAL A 137 -14.16 -1.24 -0.70
C VAL A 137 -12.92 -1.78 -1.42
N ASP A 138 -12.26 -0.97 -2.26
CA ASP A 138 -11.00 -1.31 -2.90
C ASP A 138 -9.83 -1.14 -1.90
N LEU A 139 -9.35 -2.26 -1.34
CA LEU A 139 -8.31 -2.29 -0.31
C LEU A 139 -6.88 -2.42 -0.89
N ASN A 140 -6.78 -2.84 -2.15
CA ASN A 140 -5.50 -3.08 -2.81
C ASN A 140 -5.19 -2.07 -3.92
N ARG A 141 -6.14 -1.14 -4.23
CA ARG A 141 -6.01 -0.07 -5.21
C ARG A 141 -5.95 -0.56 -6.67
N ASP A 142 -6.59 -1.67 -6.97
CA ASP A 142 -6.70 -2.19 -8.33
C ASP A 142 -7.97 -1.72 -9.06
N GLY A 143 -8.84 -0.96 -8.38
CA GLY A 143 -10.12 -0.46 -8.88
C GLY A 143 -11.28 -1.45 -8.71
N ILE A 144 -11.02 -2.64 -8.19
CA ILE A 144 -12.04 -3.67 -7.95
C ILE A 144 -12.43 -3.65 -6.46
N LYS A 145 -13.67 -3.96 -6.15
CA LYS A 145 -14.14 -4.00 -4.76
C LYS A 145 -13.71 -5.28 -4.06
N ASP A 146 -13.10 -5.10 -2.89
CA ASP A 146 -12.71 -6.14 -1.96
C ASP A 146 -13.69 -6.21 -0.79
N VAL A 147 -13.61 -7.26 0.02
CA VAL A 147 -14.46 -7.44 1.20
C VAL A 147 -13.58 -7.68 2.43
N ALA A 148 -13.71 -6.80 3.43
CA ALA A 148 -13.17 -7.02 4.77
C ALA A 148 -14.29 -7.55 5.67
N ILE A 149 -14.03 -8.62 6.41
CA ILE A 149 -15.00 -9.29 7.26
C ILE A 149 -14.41 -9.46 8.65
N GLY A 150 -15.02 -8.79 9.63
CA GLY A 150 -14.76 -8.97 11.05
C GLY A 150 -15.56 -10.15 11.59
N GLY A 151 -14.90 -11.05 12.31
CA GLY A 151 -15.55 -12.24 12.85
C GLY A 151 -15.39 -12.39 14.35
N GLY A 152 -15.90 -13.50 14.87
CA GLY A 152 -15.61 -13.95 16.23
C GLY A 152 -14.12 -14.26 16.40
N ASN A 153 -13.67 -14.47 17.65
CA ASN A 153 -12.28 -14.78 17.97
C ASN A 153 -11.29 -13.66 17.61
N THR A 154 -11.78 -12.42 17.46
CA THR A 154 -10.99 -11.24 17.06
C THR A 154 -10.20 -11.42 15.77
N GLU A 155 -10.79 -12.08 14.79
CA GLU A 155 -10.22 -12.34 13.47
C GLU A 155 -10.81 -11.43 12.40
N LEU A 156 -9.96 -11.02 11.45
CA LEU A 156 -10.35 -10.27 10.25
C LEU A 156 -9.95 -11.07 9.02
N SER A 157 -10.93 -11.36 8.17
CA SER A 157 -10.73 -11.97 6.86
C SER A 157 -10.80 -10.92 5.76
N ILE A 158 -9.84 -10.96 4.82
CA ILE A 158 -9.83 -10.10 3.64
C ILE A 158 -10.00 -10.97 2.40
N LEU A 159 -10.94 -10.59 1.55
CA LEU A 159 -11.23 -11.21 0.27
C LEU A 159 -10.95 -10.17 -0.82
N LEU A 160 -9.96 -10.41 -1.66
CA LEU A 160 -9.63 -9.53 -2.80
C LEU A 160 -10.49 -9.89 -3.99
N GLY A 161 -11.18 -8.90 -4.55
CA GLY A 161 -11.98 -9.04 -5.75
C GLY A 161 -11.13 -9.37 -6.98
N VAL A 162 -11.69 -10.17 -7.90
CA VAL A 162 -11.03 -10.53 -9.16
C VAL A 162 -11.66 -9.80 -10.35
N GLY A 163 -12.71 -9.00 -10.11
CA GLY A 163 -13.42 -8.23 -11.13
C GLY A 163 -14.46 -9.02 -11.95
N ASN A 164 -14.82 -10.20 -11.49
CA ASN A 164 -15.86 -11.03 -12.10
C ASN A 164 -16.89 -11.57 -11.09
N GLY A 165 -16.95 -10.93 -9.90
CA GLY A 165 -17.79 -11.39 -8.80
C GLY A 165 -17.20 -12.55 -7.97
N THR A 166 -15.95 -12.95 -8.26
CA THR A 166 -15.20 -13.91 -7.44
C THR A 166 -14.09 -13.24 -6.63
N PHE A 167 -13.58 -13.93 -5.63
CA PHE A 167 -12.62 -13.37 -4.68
C PHE A 167 -11.46 -14.32 -4.40
N THR A 168 -10.29 -13.72 -4.08
CA THR A 168 -9.12 -14.44 -3.58
C THR A 168 -8.95 -14.13 -2.09
N ARG A 169 -8.96 -15.17 -1.24
CA ARG A 169 -8.83 -15.01 0.20
C ARG A 169 -7.38 -14.74 0.60
N GLN A 170 -7.17 -13.73 1.44
CA GLN A 170 -5.90 -13.42 2.08
C GLN A 170 -5.75 -14.21 3.40
N PRO A 171 -4.52 -14.34 3.93
CA PRO A 171 -4.32 -14.86 5.29
C PRO A 171 -5.11 -14.06 6.33
N VAL A 172 -5.71 -14.77 7.28
CA VAL A 172 -6.49 -14.16 8.36
C VAL A 172 -5.60 -13.29 9.24
N VAL A 173 -6.07 -12.08 9.57
CA VAL A 173 -5.40 -11.16 10.48
C VAL A 173 -5.97 -11.35 11.88
N THR A 174 -5.14 -11.80 12.84
CA THR A 174 -5.52 -11.90 14.25
C THR A 174 -5.30 -10.56 14.94
N LEU A 175 -6.36 -9.94 15.43
CA LEU A 175 -6.32 -8.60 16.01
C LEU A 175 -5.90 -8.58 17.48
N VAL A 176 -6.14 -9.67 18.21
CA VAL A 176 -5.68 -9.87 19.59
C VAL A 176 -4.72 -11.07 19.62
N PRO A 177 -3.47 -10.92 20.08
CA PRO A 177 -2.54 -12.05 20.17
C PRO A 177 -3.12 -13.21 20.97
N GLY A 178 -3.13 -14.41 20.38
CA GLY A 178 -3.73 -15.60 20.95
C GLY A 178 -5.23 -15.75 20.73
N GLY A 179 -5.88 -14.74 20.11
CA GLY A 179 -7.33 -14.70 19.94
C GLY A 179 -8.10 -14.48 21.24
N ASP A 180 -9.38 -14.16 21.15
CA ASP A 180 -10.31 -14.18 22.29
C ASP A 180 -11.63 -14.77 21.80
N PRO A 181 -11.95 -16.02 22.15
CA PRO A 181 -13.16 -16.71 21.65
C PRO A 181 -14.46 -16.08 22.15
N PHE A 182 -14.40 -15.18 23.14
CA PHE A 182 -15.56 -14.47 23.68
C PHE A 182 -15.67 -13.04 23.16
N SER A 183 -14.75 -12.60 22.33
CA SER A 183 -14.73 -11.27 21.73
C SER A 183 -14.97 -11.35 20.22
N ALA A 184 -15.58 -10.31 19.68
CA ALA A 184 -15.91 -10.21 18.28
C ALA A 184 -15.49 -8.87 17.71
N CYS A 185 -15.29 -8.82 16.39
CA CYS A 185 -15.17 -7.60 15.61
C CYS A 185 -16.58 -7.09 15.31
N ASN A 186 -17.02 -6.04 15.97
CA ASN A 186 -18.42 -5.61 15.91
C ASN A 186 -18.74 -4.70 14.72
N ASP A 187 -17.72 -4.03 14.17
CA ASP A 187 -17.85 -3.11 13.04
C ASP A 187 -16.51 -2.93 12.32
N ILE A 188 -16.48 -2.27 11.17
CA ILE A 188 -15.27 -1.93 10.42
C ILE A 188 -15.39 -0.51 9.87
N GLY A 189 -14.66 0.42 10.46
CA GLY A 189 -14.45 1.76 9.92
C GLY A 189 -13.31 1.75 8.90
N VAL A 190 -13.47 2.49 7.80
CA VAL A 190 -12.50 2.56 6.71
C VAL A 190 -12.10 4.01 6.45
N GLY A 191 -10.81 4.27 6.27
CA GLY A 191 -10.29 5.59 5.90
C GLY A 191 -8.77 5.61 5.85
N ASP A 192 -8.20 6.61 5.20
CA ASP A 192 -6.76 6.87 5.18
C ASP A 192 -6.37 7.63 6.47
N LEU A 193 -6.02 6.89 7.51
CA LEU A 193 -5.76 7.43 8.85
C LEU A 193 -4.35 8.03 9.00
N ASN A 194 -3.44 7.68 8.08
CA ASN A 194 -2.04 8.08 8.13
C ASN A 194 -1.62 8.98 6.95
N ARG A 195 -2.54 9.31 6.03
CA ARG A 195 -2.34 10.17 4.86
C ARG A 195 -1.35 9.64 3.84
N ASP A 196 -1.25 8.32 3.70
CA ASP A 196 -0.45 7.69 2.65
C ASP A 196 -1.26 7.37 1.38
N SER A 197 -2.54 7.75 1.36
CA SER A 197 -3.52 7.47 0.31
C SER A 197 -3.88 5.99 0.16
N ILE A 198 -3.59 5.17 1.17
CA ILE A 198 -4.00 3.78 1.28
C ILE A 198 -5.10 3.69 2.33
N LEU A 199 -6.07 2.82 2.11
CA LEU A 199 -7.14 2.64 3.08
C LEU A 199 -6.66 1.83 4.28
N ASP A 200 -6.92 2.37 5.46
CA ASP A 200 -6.69 1.78 6.78
C ASP A 200 -8.02 1.32 7.37
N LEU A 201 -7.95 0.50 8.41
CA LEU A 201 -9.14 -0.02 9.08
C LEU A 201 -9.13 0.29 10.58
N VAL A 202 -10.32 0.58 11.10
CA VAL A 202 -10.61 0.69 12.52
C VAL A 202 -11.61 -0.39 12.89
N VAL A 203 -11.23 -1.31 13.76
CA VAL A 203 -12.09 -2.44 14.15
C VAL A 203 -12.39 -2.40 15.65
N PRO A 204 -13.63 -2.09 16.05
CA PRO A 204 -14.08 -2.22 17.42
C PRO A 204 -14.06 -3.69 17.85
N LEU A 205 -13.47 -3.95 19.02
CA LEU A 205 -13.32 -5.28 19.58
C LEU A 205 -14.13 -5.39 20.89
N GLY A 206 -14.87 -6.46 21.02
CA GLY A 206 -15.61 -6.76 22.25
C GLY A 206 -14.71 -6.97 23.48
N ASN A 207 -15.30 -7.26 24.62
CA ASN A 207 -14.64 -7.64 25.87
C ASN A 207 -13.52 -6.70 26.35
N GLY A 208 -13.69 -5.40 26.14
CA GLY A 208 -12.72 -4.41 26.65
C GLY A 208 -11.40 -4.30 25.84
N HIS A 209 -11.28 -4.97 24.69
CA HIS A 209 -10.07 -4.88 23.86
C HIS A 209 -9.92 -3.55 23.10
N GLY A 210 -10.94 -2.69 23.13
CA GLY A 210 -10.91 -1.36 22.50
C GLY A 210 -11.04 -1.40 20.99
N ASN A 211 -10.35 -0.50 20.28
CA ASN A 211 -10.35 -0.46 18.83
C ASN A 211 -8.97 -0.87 18.31
N ALA A 212 -8.90 -1.85 17.42
CA ALA A 212 -7.69 -2.12 16.65
C ALA A 212 -7.56 -1.11 15.50
N ILE A 213 -6.38 -0.54 15.34
CA ILE A 213 -6.01 0.31 14.21
C ILE A 213 -5.09 -0.50 13.30
N LEU A 214 -5.50 -0.69 12.06
CA LEU A 214 -4.76 -1.45 11.07
C LEU A 214 -4.35 -0.54 9.93
N ILE A 215 -3.05 -0.48 9.66
CA ILE A 215 -2.51 0.28 8.54
C ILE A 215 -2.42 -0.62 7.32
N GLY A 216 -2.99 -0.15 6.22
CA GLY A 216 -2.96 -0.84 4.93
C GLY A 216 -1.58 -0.77 4.28
N ASN A 217 -1.21 -1.83 3.57
CA ASN A 217 0.03 -1.87 2.79
C ASN A 217 -0.21 -1.59 1.29
N GLY A 218 -1.45 -1.30 0.87
CA GLY A 218 -1.84 -1.03 -0.52
C GLY A 218 -1.91 -2.26 -1.43
N ASN A 219 -1.82 -3.45 -0.87
CA ASN A 219 -1.90 -4.73 -1.58
C ASN A 219 -2.93 -5.68 -0.95
N GLY A 220 -3.87 -5.14 -0.19
CA GLY A 220 -4.88 -5.91 0.54
C GLY A 220 -4.38 -6.59 1.82
N THR A 221 -3.13 -6.33 2.25
CA THR A 221 -2.62 -6.77 3.55
C THR A 221 -2.54 -5.62 4.53
N PHE A 222 -2.60 -5.92 5.83
CA PHE A 222 -2.66 -4.95 6.90
C PHE A 222 -1.68 -5.26 8.03
N GLN A 223 -1.22 -4.20 8.70
CA GLN A 223 -0.44 -4.30 9.93
C GLN A 223 -1.23 -3.72 11.09
N VAL A 224 -1.38 -4.47 12.18
CA VAL A 224 -1.95 -3.93 13.43
C VAL A 224 -0.96 -2.93 14.02
N LYS A 225 -1.23 -1.63 13.88
CA LYS A 225 -0.38 -0.55 14.38
C LYS A 225 -0.50 -0.36 15.89
N SER A 226 -1.73 -0.31 16.37
CA SER A 226 -2.02 -0.04 17.78
C SER A 226 -3.41 -0.56 18.15
N ARG A 227 -3.68 -0.59 19.44
CA ARG A 227 -5.03 -0.76 19.99
C ARG A 227 -5.32 0.41 20.91
N ILE A 228 -6.42 1.10 20.62
CA ILE A 228 -6.89 2.18 21.47
C ILE A 228 -7.69 1.54 22.59
N GLN A 229 -7.06 1.40 23.76
CA GLN A 229 -7.69 0.83 24.94
C GLN A 229 -8.86 1.68 25.41
N ILE A 230 -9.75 1.06 26.15
CA ILE A 230 -10.83 1.71 26.87
C ILE A 230 -10.60 1.50 28.37
N ASP A 231 -10.68 2.59 29.14
CA ASP A 231 -10.50 2.55 30.59
C ASP A 231 -11.74 2.05 31.34
N GLU A 232 -12.76 1.56 30.60
CA GLU A 232 -14.09 1.30 31.15
C GLU A 232 -14.57 -0.11 30.82
N THR A 233 -15.50 -0.60 31.59
CA THR A 233 -16.17 -1.91 31.44
C THR A 233 -17.06 -1.99 30.19
N PHE A 234 -17.02 -0.98 29.33
CA PHE A 234 -17.83 -0.86 28.13
C PHE A 234 -17.10 -1.42 26.91
N ALA A 235 -17.80 -2.16 26.07
CA ALA A 235 -17.28 -2.57 24.77
C ALA A 235 -17.66 -1.54 23.71
N PRO A 236 -16.74 -1.09 22.83
CA PRO A 236 -17.12 -0.32 21.66
C PRO A 236 -17.89 -1.22 20.69
N LEU A 237 -19.04 -0.72 20.23
CA LEU A 237 -19.94 -1.49 19.37
C LEU A 237 -19.80 -1.10 17.91
N HIS A 238 -19.86 0.20 17.62
CA HIS A 238 -19.80 0.71 16.27
C HIS A 238 -18.83 1.87 16.14
N VAL A 239 -18.36 2.10 14.91
CA VAL A 239 -17.38 3.13 14.58
C VAL A 239 -17.77 3.85 13.30
N ALA A 240 -17.56 5.18 13.27
CA ALA A 240 -17.61 5.98 12.05
C ALA A 240 -16.32 6.79 11.95
N VAL A 241 -15.82 6.95 10.71
CA VAL A 241 -14.57 7.64 10.41
C VAL A 241 -14.90 8.86 9.55
N ALA A 242 -14.54 10.06 10.02
CA ALA A 242 -14.70 11.31 9.28
C ALA A 242 -13.82 12.41 9.90
N ASP A 243 -13.55 13.47 9.16
CA ASP A 243 -12.85 14.67 9.66
C ASP A 243 -13.86 15.62 10.32
N TYR A 244 -14.17 15.36 11.60
CA TYR A 244 -15.21 16.13 12.33
C TYR A 244 -14.78 17.54 12.71
N ASN A 245 -13.48 17.80 12.82
CA ASN A 245 -12.96 19.10 13.21
C ASN A 245 -12.44 19.92 12.00
N ARG A 246 -12.41 19.32 10.80
CA ARG A 246 -11.94 19.90 9.55
C ARG A 246 -10.47 20.33 9.57
N ASP A 247 -9.62 19.55 10.26
CA ASP A 247 -8.18 19.76 10.27
C ASP A 247 -7.44 18.98 9.16
N GLY A 248 -8.17 18.20 8.36
CA GLY A 248 -7.63 17.38 7.28
C GLY A 248 -7.14 16.01 7.74
N PHE A 249 -7.37 15.64 8.99
CA PHE A 249 -7.10 14.31 9.54
C PHE A 249 -8.41 13.59 9.87
N LEU A 250 -8.47 12.31 9.57
CA LEU A 250 -9.65 11.53 9.90
C LEU A 250 -9.69 11.24 11.39
N ASP A 251 -10.84 11.55 11.99
CA ASP A 251 -11.19 11.28 13.36
C ASP A 251 -12.00 9.98 13.44
N ILE A 252 -12.09 9.40 14.65
CA ILE A 252 -12.93 8.23 14.91
C ILE A 252 -14.04 8.65 15.89
N THR A 253 -15.28 8.38 15.52
CA THR A 253 -16.40 8.37 16.46
C THR A 253 -16.76 6.94 16.78
N ARG A 254 -16.95 6.61 18.05
CA ARG A 254 -17.38 5.29 18.50
C ARG A 254 -18.53 5.38 19.50
N THR A 255 -19.45 4.41 19.44
CA THR A 255 -20.49 4.22 20.43
C THR A 255 -20.07 3.16 21.44
N MET A 256 -20.43 3.39 22.68
CA MET A 256 -20.18 2.47 23.80
C MET A 256 -21.44 2.38 24.65
N GLY A 257 -21.73 1.20 25.18
CA GLY A 257 -22.90 0.99 26.04
C GLY A 257 -22.57 0.13 27.24
N ASP A 258 -23.15 0.48 28.39
CA ASP A 258 -23.14 -0.30 29.64
C ASP A 258 -24.44 -1.08 29.86
N GLY A 259 -25.32 -1.06 28.87
CA GLY A 259 -26.67 -1.62 28.97
C GLY A 259 -27.69 -0.68 29.66
N THR A 260 -27.23 0.45 30.20
CA THR A 260 -28.09 1.47 30.84
C THR A 260 -27.91 2.88 30.26
N ASN A 261 -26.71 3.23 29.86
CA ASN A 261 -26.39 4.53 29.29
C ASN A 261 -25.61 4.36 27.97
N GLY A 262 -25.84 5.25 27.01
CA GLY A 262 -25.05 5.39 25.79
C GLY A 262 -23.95 6.42 26.00
N LEU A 263 -22.76 6.10 25.51
CA LEU A 263 -21.63 7.01 25.49
C LEU A 263 -21.12 7.13 24.04
N LEU A 264 -21.02 8.34 23.56
CA LEU A 264 -20.37 8.66 22.29
C LEU A 264 -18.98 9.21 22.60
N GLN A 265 -17.97 8.70 21.93
CA GLN A 265 -16.61 9.20 22.03
C GLN A 265 -16.10 9.62 20.66
N ILE A 266 -15.45 10.79 20.61
CA ILE A 266 -14.75 11.27 19.41
C ILE A 266 -13.26 11.33 19.73
N LEU A 267 -12.46 10.60 18.94
CA LEU A 267 -11.02 10.55 19.03
C LEU A 267 -10.45 11.30 17.83
N ARG A 268 -9.76 12.41 18.08
CA ARG A 268 -9.16 13.20 17.01
C ARG A 268 -7.92 12.52 16.46
N GLY A 269 -7.83 12.41 15.14
CA GLY A 269 -6.67 11.88 14.46
C GLY A 269 -5.47 12.84 14.49
N ASN A 270 -4.27 12.28 14.49
CA ASN A 270 -3.02 13.03 14.34
C ASN A 270 -2.48 12.98 12.89
N GLY A 271 -3.16 12.27 11.97
CA GLY A 271 -2.76 12.10 10.57
C GLY A 271 -1.58 11.14 10.37
N ASP A 272 -1.21 10.36 11.38
CA ASP A 272 -0.17 9.34 11.33
C ASP A 272 -0.69 7.95 11.77
N GLY A 273 -2.02 7.79 11.84
CA GLY A 273 -2.69 6.58 12.35
C GLY A 273 -2.68 6.47 13.87
N THR A 274 -2.34 7.55 14.59
CA THR A 274 -2.52 7.69 16.04
C THR A 274 -3.62 8.69 16.35
N PHE A 275 -4.15 8.66 17.59
CA PHE A 275 -5.29 9.46 17.99
C PHE A 275 -5.04 10.12 19.35
N GLN A 276 -5.70 11.27 19.55
CA GLN A 276 -5.72 11.99 20.83
C GLN A 276 -6.65 11.30 21.82
N ALA A 277 -6.59 11.74 23.08
CA ALA A 277 -7.52 11.28 24.11
C ALA A 277 -8.98 11.58 23.70
N PRO A 278 -9.93 10.67 23.98
CA PRO A 278 -11.31 10.81 23.54
C PRO A 278 -12.04 11.97 24.22
N ASN A 279 -12.77 12.74 23.42
CA ASN A 279 -13.83 13.60 23.92
C ASN A 279 -15.08 12.75 24.16
N ARG A 280 -15.70 12.90 25.31
CA ARG A 280 -16.84 12.09 25.75
C ARG A 280 -18.13 12.90 25.73
N TYR A 281 -19.15 12.31 25.13
CA TYR A 281 -20.50 12.89 25.09
C TYR A 281 -21.48 11.87 25.63
N LEU A 282 -22.15 12.23 26.71
CA LEU A 282 -23.25 11.42 27.24
C LEU A 282 -24.46 11.57 26.34
N VAL A 283 -25.01 10.45 25.89
CA VAL A 283 -26.25 10.41 25.15
C VAL A 283 -27.37 10.25 26.19
N PRO A 284 -28.35 11.18 26.29
CA PRO A 284 -29.36 11.15 27.33
C PRO A 284 -30.21 9.86 27.30
N PRO A 285 -30.71 9.37 28.45
CA PRO A 285 -31.69 8.28 28.47
C PRO A 285 -32.96 8.64 27.66
N PRO A 286 -33.59 7.68 26.93
CA PRO A 286 -33.59 6.24 27.18
C PRO A 286 -32.57 5.41 26.37
N SER A 287 -31.48 6.03 25.91
CA SER A 287 -30.50 5.36 25.05
C SER A 287 -29.78 4.23 25.79
N ARG A 288 -30.04 3.00 25.37
CA ARG A 288 -29.28 1.81 25.76
C ARG A 288 -28.16 1.53 24.75
N GLY A 289 -27.18 2.44 24.66
CA GLY A 289 -26.08 2.32 23.71
C GLY A 289 -26.52 2.36 22.26
N GLY A 290 -26.03 3.30 21.46
CA GLY A 290 -26.32 3.35 20.03
C GLY A 290 -25.96 2.03 19.34
N ILE A 291 -26.90 1.47 18.58
CA ILE A 291 -26.73 0.18 17.89
C ILE A 291 -25.99 0.39 16.56
N MET A 292 -26.05 1.56 15.97
CA MET A 292 -25.41 1.90 14.69
C MET A 292 -25.05 3.38 14.68
N ILE A 293 -23.93 3.72 14.08
CA ILE A 293 -23.47 5.10 13.92
C ILE A 293 -23.10 5.34 12.46
N LEU A 294 -23.46 6.51 11.95
CA LEU A 294 -23.16 6.96 10.60
C LEU A 294 -22.61 8.38 10.63
N ALA A 295 -21.61 8.65 9.82
CA ALA A 295 -21.13 9.99 9.55
C ALA A 295 -21.68 10.49 8.21
N GLY A 296 -22.12 11.73 8.14
CA GLY A 296 -22.62 12.36 6.93
C GLY A 296 -22.93 13.83 7.17
N ASP A 297 -23.02 14.62 6.10
CA ASP A 297 -23.46 16.01 6.17
C ASP A 297 -25.00 16.05 6.00
N TRP A 298 -25.71 16.08 7.12
CA TRP A 298 -27.17 16.00 7.12
C TRP A 298 -27.86 17.35 6.98
N ASN A 299 -27.13 18.46 7.17
CA ASN A 299 -27.64 19.81 7.12
C ASN A 299 -27.06 20.67 5.97
N ALA A 300 -26.25 20.07 5.11
CA ALA A 300 -25.58 20.70 3.98
C ALA A 300 -24.63 21.87 4.35
N ASP A 301 -23.99 21.81 5.53
CA ASP A 301 -23.00 22.80 5.98
C ASP A 301 -21.54 22.38 5.68
N ALA A 302 -21.36 21.30 4.94
CA ALA A 302 -20.10 20.70 4.56
C ALA A 302 -19.26 20.19 5.75
N LYS A 303 -19.91 19.89 6.89
CA LYS A 303 -19.27 19.24 8.03
C LYS A 303 -19.89 17.87 8.27
N PRO A 304 -19.10 16.87 8.60
CA PRO A 304 -19.65 15.58 9.00
C PRO A 304 -20.45 15.73 10.29
N ASP A 305 -21.73 15.41 10.23
CA ASP A 305 -22.62 15.21 11.37
C ASP A 305 -22.62 13.73 11.80
N ILE A 306 -23.24 13.40 12.90
CA ILE A 306 -23.35 12.04 13.41
C ILE A 306 -24.82 11.68 13.54
N ALA A 307 -25.25 10.64 12.80
CA ALA A 307 -26.53 10.00 13.02
C ALA A 307 -26.32 8.67 13.75
N PHE A 308 -27.15 8.36 14.72
CA PHE A 308 -27.13 7.08 15.43
C PHE A 308 -28.54 6.61 15.75
N VAL A 309 -28.67 5.29 15.85
CA VAL A 309 -29.94 4.65 16.19
C VAL A 309 -29.92 4.28 17.65
N GLU A 310 -30.90 4.76 18.40
CA GLU A 310 -31.09 4.38 19.81
C GLU A 310 -31.83 3.04 19.89
N GLY A 311 -31.20 2.08 20.60
CA GLY A 311 -31.84 0.81 20.98
C GLY A 311 -32.42 0.90 22.38
N GLY A 312 -33.73 0.73 22.54
CA GLY A 312 -34.39 0.76 23.86
C GLY A 312 -35.69 -0.01 23.87
N ALA A 313 -36.33 -0.11 25.04
CA ALA A 313 -37.64 -0.75 25.19
C ALA A 313 -38.82 0.06 24.59
N GLY A 314 -38.53 1.23 23.98
CA GLY A 314 -39.45 2.06 23.21
C GLY A 314 -39.33 1.87 21.70
N ALA A 315 -40.04 2.69 20.92
CA ALA A 315 -39.82 2.74 19.47
C ALA A 315 -38.37 3.22 19.22
N PRO A 316 -37.64 2.59 18.29
CA PRO A 316 -36.30 3.02 17.94
C PRO A 316 -36.32 4.47 17.43
N LEU A 317 -35.42 5.29 17.94
CA LEU A 317 -35.25 6.69 17.55
C LEU A 317 -33.96 6.81 16.72
N ILE A 318 -33.99 7.73 15.79
CA ILE A 318 -32.78 8.16 15.07
C ILE A 318 -32.47 9.56 15.56
N ASP A 319 -31.30 9.71 16.18
CA ASP A 319 -30.78 10.99 16.58
C ASP A 319 -29.72 11.49 15.62
N VAL A 320 -29.78 12.78 15.29
CA VAL A 320 -28.78 13.46 14.47
C VAL A 320 -28.12 14.53 15.33
N LEU A 321 -26.83 14.37 15.59
CA LEU A 321 -26.00 15.38 16.21
C LEU A 321 -25.34 16.22 15.12
N THR A 322 -25.82 17.45 14.95
CA THR A 322 -25.23 18.37 13.99
C THR A 322 -23.91 18.93 14.50
N ASN A 323 -22.92 18.92 13.64
CA ASN A 323 -21.58 19.37 13.95
C ASN A 323 -21.51 20.90 13.93
N THR A 324 -21.52 21.52 15.11
CA THR A 324 -21.43 22.97 15.29
C THR A 324 -19.98 23.48 15.45
N THR A 325 -18.97 22.62 15.25
CA THR A 325 -17.58 23.06 15.39
C THR A 325 -17.31 24.18 14.39
N ARG A 326 -16.76 25.29 14.88
CA ARG A 326 -16.11 26.25 14.02
C ARG A 326 -14.85 25.55 13.53
N GLY A 327 -14.75 25.26 12.24
CA GLY A 327 -13.57 24.62 11.67
C GLY A 327 -12.32 25.33 12.19
N VAL A 328 -11.43 24.60 12.82
CA VAL A 328 -10.05 25.07 12.96
C VAL A 328 -9.59 25.26 11.53
N PRO A 329 -9.01 26.42 11.12
CA PRO A 329 -8.35 26.49 9.83
C PRO A 329 -7.47 25.25 9.74
N PRO A 330 -7.52 24.46 8.63
CA PRO A 330 -6.66 23.29 8.54
C PRO A 330 -5.26 23.75 8.92
N PRO A 331 -4.53 23.07 9.80
CA PRO A 331 -3.14 23.39 10.03
C PRO A 331 -2.55 23.48 8.63
N THR A 332 -1.83 24.57 8.36
CA THR A 332 -1.17 24.75 7.06
C THR A 332 -0.55 23.38 6.76
N PRO A 333 -0.93 22.71 5.66
CA PRO A 333 -0.57 21.32 5.49
C PRO A 333 0.94 21.24 5.71
N THR A 334 1.35 20.61 6.79
CA THR A 334 2.73 20.14 6.89
C THR A 334 2.86 19.28 5.66
N PRO A 335 3.70 19.66 4.69
CA PRO A 335 3.84 18.84 3.50
C PRO A 335 4.03 17.41 3.99
N PRO A 336 3.36 16.41 3.40
CA PRO A 336 3.52 15.01 3.80
C PRO A 336 5.03 14.79 3.92
N PRO A 337 5.54 14.12 4.96
CA PRO A 337 6.97 13.97 5.15
C PRO A 337 7.55 13.56 3.81
N SER A 338 8.29 14.48 3.19
CA SER A 338 8.69 14.34 1.80
C SER A 338 9.44 13.02 1.71
N LEU A 339 8.95 12.13 0.85
CA LEU A 339 9.60 10.84 0.61
C LEU A 339 11.09 11.10 0.45
N GLY A 340 11.90 10.55 1.32
CA GLY A 340 13.32 10.81 1.41
C GLY A 340 14.13 9.53 1.39
N VAL A 341 15.45 9.65 1.42
CA VAL A 341 16.35 8.49 1.56
C VAL A 341 16.48 8.13 3.04
N ALA A 342 15.99 6.95 3.43
CA ALA A 342 16.14 6.40 4.78
C ALA A 342 17.54 5.83 4.99
N SER A 343 18.07 5.04 4.03
CA SER A 343 19.40 4.44 4.10
C SER A 343 20.01 4.19 2.73
N LEU A 344 21.34 4.12 2.72
CA LEU A 344 22.15 3.61 1.62
C LEU A 344 23.12 2.57 2.17
N SER A 345 23.14 1.37 1.61
CA SER A 345 24.08 0.32 1.98
C SER A 345 24.85 -0.17 0.75
N LEU A 346 26.06 -0.68 0.97
CA LEU A 346 26.94 -1.23 -0.07
C LEU A 346 27.30 -2.67 0.28
N ASN A 347 27.28 -3.55 -0.71
CA ASN A 347 27.69 -4.94 -0.51
C ASN A 347 28.43 -5.47 -1.76
N PRO A 348 29.72 -5.83 -1.63
CA PRO A 348 30.59 -5.61 -0.45
C PRO A 348 30.98 -4.14 -0.27
N THR A 349 31.34 -3.74 0.96
CA THR A 349 31.87 -2.40 1.30
C THR A 349 33.33 -2.21 0.94
N THR A 350 34.03 -3.30 0.59
CA THR A 350 35.43 -3.31 0.18
C THR A 350 35.57 -4.18 -1.04
N VAL A 351 36.21 -3.66 -2.08
CA VAL A 351 36.46 -4.36 -3.34
C VAL A 351 37.92 -4.14 -3.80
N THR A 352 38.40 -5.05 -4.64
CA THR A 352 39.61 -4.80 -5.43
C THR A 352 39.24 -3.97 -6.65
N GLY A 353 40.03 -2.96 -6.98
CA GLY A 353 39.83 -2.14 -8.17
C GLY A 353 39.66 -2.97 -9.44
N GLY A 354 38.66 -2.65 -10.25
CA GLY A 354 38.18 -3.42 -11.38
C GLY A 354 37.00 -4.36 -11.06
N ASN A 355 36.71 -4.63 -9.78
CA ASN A 355 35.53 -5.39 -9.35
C ASN A 355 34.36 -4.46 -9.01
N SER A 356 33.16 -5.03 -8.97
CA SER A 356 31.94 -4.29 -8.69
C SER A 356 31.47 -4.46 -7.24
N SER A 357 30.68 -3.48 -6.76
CA SER A 357 29.85 -3.57 -5.57
C SER A 357 28.38 -3.28 -5.92
N THR A 358 27.47 -3.69 -5.08
CA THR A 358 26.04 -3.38 -5.20
C THR A 358 25.64 -2.38 -4.15
N GLY A 359 25.07 -1.24 -4.56
CA GLY A 359 24.40 -0.29 -3.69
C GLY A 359 22.92 -0.64 -3.56
N THR A 360 22.35 -0.48 -2.35
CA THR A 360 20.92 -0.56 -2.10
C THR A 360 20.46 0.73 -1.46
N VAL A 361 19.58 1.45 -2.13
CA VAL A 361 18.88 2.62 -1.57
C VAL A 361 17.55 2.18 -0.98
N THR A 362 17.22 2.67 0.22
CA THR A 362 15.93 2.46 0.88
C THR A 362 15.30 3.82 1.17
N LEU A 363 14.03 3.98 0.85
CA LEU A 363 13.25 5.19 1.07
C LEU A 363 12.64 5.21 2.47
N THR A 364 12.23 6.38 2.95
CA THR A 364 11.55 6.55 4.25
C THR A 364 10.16 5.92 4.29
N ALA A 365 9.53 5.72 3.13
CA ALA A 365 8.25 5.04 2.95
C ALA A 365 8.20 4.35 1.59
N ILE A 366 7.17 3.55 1.35
CA ILE A 366 6.89 2.94 0.04
C ILE A 366 6.67 4.04 -1.00
N ALA A 367 7.29 3.91 -2.16
CA ALA A 367 7.16 4.87 -3.25
C ALA A 367 5.73 4.85 -3.83
N PRO A 368 4.94 5.92 -3.74
CA PRO A 368 3.57 5.96 -4.26
C PRO A 368 3.53 5.97 -5.80
N ALA A 369 4.62 6.38 -6.43
CA ALA A 369 4.86 6.36 -7.87
C ALA A 369 6.33 6.06 -8.13
N ALA A 370 6.71 5.74 -9.38
CA ALA A 370 8.10 5.53 -9.76
C ALA A 370 8.95 6.75 -9.34
N THR A 371 9.82 6.56 -8.34
CA THR A 371 10.58 7.63 -7.67
C THR A 371 12.05 7.56 -8.02
N THR A 372 12.59 8.63 -8.61
CA THR A 372 13.99 8.72 -9.02
C THR A 372 14.85 9.31 -7.91
N VAL A 373 15.86 8.55 -7.46
CA VAL A 373 16.86 8.95 -6.47
C VAL A 373 18.16 9.26 -7.18
N ALA A 374 18.72 10.45 -6.95
CA ALA A 374 20.02 10.84 -7.49
C ALA A 374 21.15 10.10 -6.76
N ILE A 375 22.11 9.58 -7.50
CA ILE A 375 23.28 8.86 -6.98
C ILE A 375 24.54 9.59 -7.43
N THR A 376 25.46 9.84 -6.49
CA THR A 376 26.74 10.48 -6.78
C THR A 376 27.89 9.75 -6.11
N SER A 377 29.08 9.86 -6.67
CA SER A 377 30.34 9.43 -6.06
C SER A 377 31.29 10.60 -6.00
N ASN A 378 32.00 10.76 -4.87
CA ASN A 378 33.05 11.78 -4.73
C ASN A 378 34.41 11.35 -5.30
N ASN A 379 34.52 10.13 -5.82
CA ASN A 379 35.76 9.57 -6.35
C ASN A 379 35.53 8.91 -7.69
N ALA A 380 36.28 9.33 -8.71
CA ALA A 380 36.17 8.80 -10.08
C ALA A 380 36.55 7.29 -10.20
N ALA A 381 37.23 6.74 -9.18
CA ALA A 381 37.53 5.30 -9.13
C ALA A 381 36.28 4.45 -8.86
N ALA A 382 35.17 5.02 -8.38
CA ALA A 382 33.88 4.36 -8.22
C ALA A 382 32.86 5.01 -9.15
N ILE A 383 32.45 4.28 -10.17
CA ILE A 383 31.52 4.71 -11.21
C ILE A 383 30.11 4.25 -10.82
N VAL A 384 29.20 5.19 -10.63
CA VAL A 384 27.80 4.97 -10.27
C VAL A 384 26.86 5.48 -11.36
N PRO A 385 25.62 4.95 -11.50
CA PRO A 385 24.62 5.58 -12.35
C PRO A 385 24.26 6.96 -11.79
N ALA A 386 23.86 7.90 -12.64
CA ALA A 386 23.45 9.24 -12.20
C ALA A 386 22.20 9.20 -11.31
N SER A 387 21.36 8.18 -11.47
CA SER A 387 20.16 7.97 -10.65
C SER A 387 19.73 6.50 -10.67
N VAL A 388 18.86 6.15 -9.71
CA VAL A 388 18.15 4.88 -9.65
C VAL A 388 16.67 5.15 -9.41
N THR A 389 15.78 4.43 -10.11
CA THR A 389 14.34 4.56 -9.96
C THR A 389 13.80 3.42 -9.09
N VAL A 390 13.23 3.79 -7.94
CA VAL A 390 12.46 2.87 -7.08
C VAL A 390 11.06 2.78 -7.68
N PRO A 391 10.56 1.58 -8.05
CA PRO A 391 9.23 1.41 -8.62
C PRO A 391 8.11 1.83 -7.65
N ALA A 392 6.95 2.18 -8.18
CA ALA A 392 5.74 2.33 -7.38
C ALA A 392 5.46 1.05 -6.58
N GLY A 393 5.01 1.19 -5.35
CA GLY A 393 4.76 0.06 -4.44
C GLY A 393 6.02 -0.57 -3.82
N SER A 394 7.23 -0.05 -4.12
CA SER A 394 8.49 -0.54 -3.57
C SER A 394 9.12 0.49 -2.64
N GLN A 395 9.81 0.02 -1.61
CA GLN A 395 10.55 0.89 -0.67
C GLN A 395 12.05 0.93 -0.97
N SER A 396 12.60 0.02 -1.76
CA SER A 396 14.03 -0.05 -2.03
C SER A 396 14.35 -0.45 -3.46
N ARG A 397 15.58 -0.13 -3.89
CA ARG A 397 16.14 -0.54 -5.19
C ARG A 397 17.63 -0.70 -5.10
N THR A 398 18.16 -1.70 -5.83
CA THR A 398 19.58 -1.93 -5.98
C THR A 398 20.12 -1.28 -7.25
N PHE A 399 21.42 -0.93 -7.24
CA PHE A 399 22.16 -0.45 -8.39
C PHE A 399 23.62 -0.95 -8.37
N SER A 400 24.25 -1.02 -9.53
CA SER A 400 25.62 -1.49 -9.65
C SER A 400 26.61 -0.33 -9.52
N ILE A 401 27.73 -0.59 -8.85
CA ILE A 401 28.89 0.31 -8.73
C ILE A 401 30.07 -0.42 -9.34
N SER A 402 30.61 0.08 -10.44
CA SER A 402 31.84 -0.45 -11.02
C SER A 402 33.03 0.34 -10.52
N THR A 403 34.21 -0.31 -10.40
CA THR A 403 35.42 0.38 -9.97
C THR A 403 36.53 0.27 -10.99
N THR A 404 37.42 1.25 -10.99
CA THR A 404 38.65 1.21 -11.78
C THR A 404 39.82 0.71 -10.95
N GLN A 405 40.92 0.30 -11.59
CA GLN A 405 42.15 -0.03 -10.90
C GLN A 405 42.71 1.20 -10.19
N VAL A 406 43.22 1.00 -8.98
CA VAL A 406 43.83 2.05 -8.16
C VAL A 406 45.25 1.68 -7.75
N PRO A 407 46.20 2.63 -7.70
CA PRO A 407 47.59 2.33 -7.34
C PRO A 407 47.79 2.11 -5.82
N ALA A 408 46.87 2.62 -5.00
CA ALA A 408 46.85 2.49 -3.53
C ALA A 408 45.40 2.39 -3.08
N THR A 409 45.18 1.84 -1.87
CA THR A 409 43.85 1.80 -1.25
C THR A 409 43.27 3.22 -1.19
N THR A 410 42.07 3.36 -1.76
CA THR A 410 41.32 4.61 -1.79
C THR A 410 39.89 4.41 -1.35
N SER A 411 39.23 5.48 -0.91
CA SER A 411 37.84 5.45 -0.49
C SER A 411 36.98 6.29 -1.44
N ALA A 412 35.79 5.79 -1.75
CA ALA A 412 34.76 6.50 -2.47
C ALA A 412 33.52 6.62 -1.59
N VAL A 413 33.04 7.84 -1.37
CA VAL A 413 31.77 8.10 -0.68
C VAL A 413 30.69 8.16 -1.75
N ILE A 414 29.78 7.20 -1.69
CA ILE A 414 28.58 7.15 -2.54
C ILE A 414 27.45 7.81 -1.78
N THR A 415 26.74 8.74 -2.41
CA THR A 415 25.63 9.49 -1.81
C THR A 415 24.36 9.31 -2.63
N ALA A 416 23.27 8.94 -1.96
CA ALA A 416 21.92 8.92 -2.50
C ALA A 416 21.14 10.12 -1.98
N SER A 417 20.43 10.85 -2.86
CA SER A 417 19.70 12.08 -2.51
C SER A 417 18.32 12.10 -3.14
N LEU A 418 17.32 12.50 -2.33
CA LEU A 418 15.93 12.66 -2.74
C LEU A 418 15.27 13.73 -1.87
N ASN A 419 14.60 14.71 -2.48
CA ASN A 419 13.80 15.74 -1.80
C ASN A 419 14.50 16.40 -0.60
N GLY A 420 15.79 16.75 -0.76
CA GLY A 420 16.57 17.41 0.30
C GLY A 420 17.12 16.47 1.38
N THR A 421 16.75 15.19 1.38
CA THR A 421 17.37 14.17 2.26
C THR A 421 18.52 13.47 1.53
N SER A 422 19.59 13.15 2.23
CA SER A 422 20.70 12.39 1.67
C SER A 422 21.25 11.39 2.68
N ARG A 423 21.76 10.27 2.15
CA ARG A 423 22.49 9.25 2.91
C ARG A 423 23.73 8.83 2.13
N SER A 424 24.80 8.57 2.85
CA SER A 424 26.07 8.21 2.24
C SER A 424 26.60 6.90 2.82
N ALA A 425 27.34 6.17 1.98
CA ALA A 425 28.07 4.96 2.37
C ALA A 425 29.45 4.97 1.71
N THR A 426 30.45 4.43 2.40
CA THR A 426 31.83 4.41 1.93
C THR A 426 32.17 3.06 1.32
N LEU A 427 32.72 3.10 0.07
CA LEU A 427 33.31 1.96 -0.61
C LEU A 427 34.83 2.07 -0.52
N THR A 428 35.49 1.07 0.04
CA THR A 428 36.94 0.95 0.04
C THR A 428 37.40 0.19 -1.20
N ILE A 429 38.30 0.78 -1.98
CA ILE A 429 38.84 0.19 -3.20
C ILE A 429 40.33 -0.09 -2.96
N ASN A 430 40.69 -1.37 -2.93
CA ASN A 430 42.05 -1.81 -2.75
C ASN A 430 42.75 -1.98 -4.10
N PRO A 431 44.06 -1.76 -4.17
CA PRO A 431 44.82 -2.14 -5.36
C PRO A 431 44.72 -3.65 -5.60
N ALA A 432 44.83 -4.07 -6.85
CA ALA A 432 44.95 -5.50 -7.14
C ALA A 432 46.16 -6.09 -6.41
N ALA A 433 45.99 -7.26 -5.83
CA ALA A 433 47.06 -7.93 -5.11
C ALA A 433 48.24 -8.24 -6.07
N GLY A 434 49.35 -7.59 -5.81
CA GLY A 434 50.61 -7.67 -6.58
C GLY A 434 50.91 -6.30 -7.21
N GLY A 435 52.03 -5.66 -6.79
CA GLY A 435 52.47 -4.30 -7.14
C GLY A 435 52.22 -3.89 -8.58
N THR A 436 52.24 -2.59 -8.82
CA THR A 436 52.14 -1.99 -10.16
C THR A 436 53.03 -2.76 -11.11
N ASP A 437 52.42 -3.25 -12.23
CA ASP A 437 53.17 -3.89 -13.30
C ASP A 437 54.23 -2.93 -13.86
N THR A 438 55.44 -3.41 -14.00
CA THR A 438 56.48 -2.62 -14.65
C THR A 438 56.48 -3.01 -16.13
N VAL A 439 56.07 -2.09 -16.98
CA VAL A 439 56.12 -2.22 -18.44
C VAL A 439 57.41 -1.57 -18.96
N THR A 440 58.12 -2.24 -19.82
CA THR A 440 59.31 -1.67 -20.51
C THR A 440 59.12 -1.91 -22.03
N ILE A 441 59.18 -0.84 -22.82
CA ILE A 441 59.18 -0.96 -24.28
C ILE A 441 60.63 -1.22 -24.71
N THR A 442 60.86 -2.38 -25.33
CA THR A 442 62.19 -2.81 -25.77
C THR A 442 62.44 -2.46 -27.24
N ARG A 443 61.36 -2.23 -27.99
CA ARG A 443 61.41 -1.86 -29.40
C ARG A 443 60.20 -1.06 -29.83
N ALA A 444 60.41 0.04 -30.55
CA ALA A 444 59.34 0.80 -31.21
C ALA A 444 59.89 1.34 -32.54
N GLU A 445 59.57 0.68 -33.65
CA GLU A 445 60.06 1.01 -34.98
C GLU A 445 58.91 1.18 -35.95
N TYR A 446 59.02 2.21 -36.81
CA TYR A 446 58.05 2.47 -37.88
C TYR A 446 58.70 2.35 -39.23
N ASP A 447 58.26 1.37 -40.04
CA ASP A 447 58.64 1.20 -41.44
C ASP A 447 57.86 2.21 -42.30
N THR A 448 58.59 3.19 -42.86
CA THR A 448 57.99 4.25 -43.68
C THR A 448 57.51 3.78 -45.02
N GLY A 449 58.14 2.73 -45.59
CA GLY A 449 57.78 2.13 -46.89
C GLY A 449 56.51 1.32 -46.83
N ASN A 450 56.35 0.52 -45.75
CA ASN A 450 55.21 -0.38 -45.58
C ASN A 450 54.13 0.15 -44.67
N ARG A 451 54.36 1.33 -44.08
CA ARG A 451 53.45 1.97 -43.07
C ARG A 451 53.10 1.04 -41.90
N ARG A 452 54.12 0.38 -41.33
CA ARG A 452 53.97 -0.58 -40.24
C ARG A 452 54.73 -0.13 -39.01
N LEU A 453 54.02 -0.16 -37.87
CA LEU A 453 54.60 0.04 -36.56
C LEU A 453 54.84 -1.31 -35.89
N ARG A 454 56.09 -1.60 -35.51
CA ARG A 454 56.48 -2.77 -34.74
C ARG A 454 56.80 -2.36 -33.30
N VAL A 455 56.16 -3.03 -32.35
CA VAL A 455 56.35 -2.76 -30.91
C VAL A 455 56.66 -4.06 -30.19
N GLU A 456 57.73 -4.05 -29.39
CA GLU A 456 58.08 -5.11 -28.47
C GLU A 456 58.17 -4.52 -27.05
N ALA A 457 57.60 -5.20 -26.06
CA ALA A 457 57.58 -4.77 -24.68
C ALA A 457 57.73 -5.96 -23.73
N THR A 458 58.18 -5.67 -22.52
CA THR A 458 58.16 -6.63 -21.42
C THR A 458 57.25 -6.11 -20.32
N SER A 459 56.67 -7.03 -19.53
CA SER A 459 55.88 -6.78 -18.37
C SER A 459 56.34 -7.70 -17.24
N THR A 460 56.36 -7.21 -16.01
CA THR A 460 56.60 -8.02 -14.82
C THR A 460 55.45 -9.01 -14.57
N ARG A 461 54.34 -8.81 -15.26
CA ARG A 461 53.14 -9.67 -15.21
C ARG A 461 53.02 -10.46 -16.49
N SER A 462 53.35 -11.76 -16.46
CA SER A 462 53.25 -12.65 -17.63
C SER A 462 51.83 -12.78 -18.19
N THR A 463 50.80 -12.45 -17.39
CA THR A 463 49.38 -12.49 -17.78
C THR A 463 48.82 -11.11 -18.15
N ALA A 464 49.65 -10.08 -18.25
CA ALA A 464 49.21 -8.73 -18.61
C ALA A 464 48.57 -8.69 -20.01
N THR A 465 47.67 -7.75 -20.20
CA THR A 465 47.20 -7.29 -21.50
C THR A 465 47.83 -5.92 -21.76
N LEU A 466 48.73 -5.84 -22.74
CA LEU A 466 49.41 -4.59 -23.08
C LEU A 466 48.77 -3.95 -24.31
N ARG A 467 48.34 -2.69 -24.16
CA ARG A 467 47.73 -1.89 -25.25
C ARG A 467 48.64 -0.72 -25.61
N VAL A 468 48.80 -0.49 -26.91
CA VAL A 468 49.65 0.55 -27.47
C VAL A 468 48.82 1.73 -27.92
N PHE A 469 49.22 2.93 -27.51
CA PHE A 469 48.56 4.18 -27.83
C PHE A 469 49.54 5.19 -28.46
N VAL A 470 49.03 6.12 -29.26
CA VAL A 470 49.76 7.33 -29.64
C VAL A 470 49.83 8.24 -28.43
N THR A 471 51.04 8.59 -27.99
CA THR A 471 51.23 9.36 -26.74
C THR A 471 50.52 10.71 -26.78
N SER A 472 50.60 11.43 -27.90
CA SER A 472 50.06 12.81 -28.02
C SER A 472 48.56 12.90 -28.10
N THR A 473 47.87 11.87 -28.60
CA THR A 473 46.42 11.86 -28.85
C THR A 473 45.65 10.86 -27.99
N ASN A 474 46.37 9.98 -27.28
CA ASN A 474 45.81 8.83 -26.56
C ASN A 474 44.94 7.91 -27.45
N GLN A 475 45.17 7.91 -28.77
CA GLN A 475 44.47 7.04 -29.70
C GLN A 475 45.04 5.61 -29.64
N LEU A 476 44.17 4.63 -29.49
CA LEU A 476 44.55 3.22 -29.44
C LEU A 476 45.07 2.77 -30.81
N ILE A 477 46.29 2.21 -30.82
CA ILE A 477 46.90 1.58 -32.00
C ILE A 477 46.56 0.09 -32.06
N GLY A 478 46.62 -0.61 -30.91
CA GLY A 478 46.29 -2.02 -30.83
C GLY A 478 46.74 -2.68 -29.53
N THR A 479 46.60 -4.01 -29.49
CA THR A 479 46.98 -4.84 -28.33
C THR A 479 48.14 -5.74 -28.74
N LEU A 480 49.17 -5.85 -27.89
CA LEU A 480 50.30 -6.72 -28.10
C LEU A 480 49.91 -8.18 -27.81
N SER A 481 50.42 -9.09 -28.65
CA SER A 481 50.33 -10.54 -28.42
C SER A 481 51.30 -10.94 -27.32
N ASN A 482 50.89 -11.83 -26.44
CA ASN A 482 51.71 -12.39 -25.37
C ASN A 482 52.49 -13.59 -25.90
N ASP A 483 53.81 -13.48 -25.92
CA ASP A 483 54.71 -14.55 -26.35
C ASP A 483 55.18 -15.48 -25.22
N GLY A 484 54.67 -15.25 -24.00
CA GLY A 484 55.06 -15.95 -22.78
C GLY A 484 56.28 -15.33 -22.09
N GLY A 485 56.47 -15.68 -20.81
CA GLY A 485 57.58 -15.20 -20.00
C GLY A 485 57.63 -13.68 -19.80
N GLY A 486 56.48 -12.99 -19.89
CA GLY A 486 56.39 -11.54 -19.74
C GLY A 486 56.84 -10.75 -20.96
N ARG A 487 56.94 -11.37 -22.11
CA ARG A 487 57.31 -10.75 -23.40
C ARG A 487 56.07 -10.57 -24.26
N PHE A 488 55.99 -9.41 -24.89
CA PHE A 488 54.85 -9.03 -25.72
C PHE A 488 55.34 -8.37 -27.00
N ARG A 489 54.66 -8.65 -28.12
CA ARG A 489 54.96 -8.04 -29.42
C ARG A 489 53.71 -7.73 -30.23
N GLY A 490 53.80 -6.76 -31.13
CA GLY A 490 52.76 -6.44 -32.07
C GLY A 490 53.28 -5.74 -33.30
N GLU A 491 52.61 -5.94 -34.44
CA GLU A 491 52.86 -5.25 -35.67
C GLU A 491 51.52 -4.69 -36.17
N PHE A 492 51.49 -3.37 -36.38
CA PHE A 492 50.25 -2.64 -36.65
C PHE A 492 50.38 -1.85 -37.95
N SER A 493 49.40 -1.91 -38.84
CA SER A 493 49.29 -0.98 -39.95
C SER A 493 48.87 0.39 -39.40
N TRP A 494 49.74 1.41 -39.57
CA TRP A 494 49.48 2.75 -39.05
C TRP A 494 49.85 3.80 -40.13
N PRO A 495 48.99 4.81 -40.39
CA PRO A 495 49.11 5.66 -41.58
C PRO A 495 50.34 6.56 -41.57
N VAL A 496 50.82 6.99 -40.40
CA VAL A 496 51.98 7.89 -40.23
C VAL A 496 52.78 7.49 -38.98
N ASN A 497 54.07 7.84 -38.95
CA ASN A 497 54.89 7.60 -37.76
C ASN A 497 54.28 8.33 -36.52
N PRO A 498 53.88 7.62 -35.47
CA PRO A 498 53.28 8.23 -34.29
C PRO A 498 54.26 9.00 -33.41
N GLN A 499 55.55 9.00 -33.77
CA GLN A 499 56.67 9.63 -33.07
C GLN A 499 56.93 9.14 -31.63
N ASN A 500 55.90 9.10 -30.80
CA ASN A 500 55.92 8.51 -29.48
C ASN A 500 54.71 7.63 -29.24
N ILE A 501 54.96 6.49 -28.62
CA ILE A 501 53.91 5.56 -28.19
C ILE A 501 53.96 5.35 -26.69
N THR A 502 52.79 5.11 -26.11
CA THR A 502 52.65 4.68 -24.70
C THR A 502 52.02 3.29 -24.68
N VAL A 503 52.60 2.38 -23.93
CA VAL A 503 52.06 1.04 -23.70
C VAL A 503 51.50 0.99 -22.30
N HIS A 504 50.20 0.66 -22.17
CA HIS A 504 49.50 0.49 -20.92
C HIS A 504 49.23 -0.98 -20.62
N SER A 505 49.46 -1.38 -19.39
CA SER A 505 49.08 -2.69 -18.86
C SER A 505 47.72 -2.60 -18.13
N ASN A 506 46.89 -3.64 -18.27
CA ASN A 506 45.66 -3.79 -17.46
C ASN A 506 45.94 -3.91 -15.94
N PHE A 507 47.21 -4.06 -15.55
CA PHE A 507 47.65 -4.02 -14.14
C PHE A 507 48.27 -2.67 -13.73
N GLY A 508 47.95 -1.59 -14.44
CA GLY A 508 48.29 -0.21 -14.08
C GLY A 508 49.71 0.24 -14.45
N GLY A 509 50.54 -0.63 -14.99
CA GLY A 509 51.89 -0.25 -15.52
C GLY A 509 51.77 0.48 -16.86
N GLN A 510 52.66 1.43 -17.06
CA GLN A 510 52.81 2.12 -18.36
C GLN A 510 54.26 2.46 -18.69
N ALA A 511 54.58 2.52 -19.97
CA ALA A 511 55.84 3.02 -20.46
C ALA A 511 55.63 3.83 -21.74
N THR A 512 56.46 4.87 -21.93
CA THR A 512 56.46 5.69 -23.16
C THR A 512 57.81 5.54 -23.85
N HIS A 513 57.80 5.49 -25.17
CA HIS A 513 59.02 5.33 -25.99
C HIS A 513 58.90 6.10 -27.30
N MET A 514 60.01 6.68 -27.72
CA MET A 514 60.10 7.30 -29.05
C MET A 514 60.14 6.22 -30.15
N VAL A 515 59.45 6.46 -31.24
CA VAL A 515 59.41 5.55 -32.40
C VAL A 515 60.49 5.91 -33.39
N THR A 516 61.37 4.96 -33.64
CA THR A 516 62.44 5.12 -34.63
C THR A 516 61.91 4.82 -36.05
N ALA A 517 62.15 5.75 -36.99
CA ALA A 517 61.82 5.52 -38.42
C ALA A 517 62.89 4.66 -39.09
N ARG A 518 62.43 3.71 -39.91
CA ARG A 518 63.23 2.90 -40.79
C ARG A 518 62.81 3.08 -42.24
#